data_83b4c48c98bbcfec57174b42b6359290
#
_entry.id   83b4c48c98bbcfec57174b42b6359290
#
_cell.length_a   1.000
_cell.length_b   1.000
_cell.length_c   1.000
_cell.angle_alpha   90.00
_cell.angle_beta   90.00
_cell.angle_gamma   90.00
#
_symmetry.space_group_name_H-M   'P 1'
#
loop_
_entity.id
_entity.type
_entity.pdbx_description
1 polymer ?
#
loop_
_entity_poly.entity_id
_entity_poly.type
_entity_poly.pdbx_seq_one_letter_code
_entity_poly.pdbx_strand_id
1 'polypeptide(L)'
;MKILVTGGAGYIGSHTVRALLGAGHSVVVLDNLSSGHAQALPEGVPLVKADLLDQAAVQEALSVHQPDAVVHFAALIEVGESMSQPGRYYRNNVVGSLNLLTAIAQTRKIPIVFSSTAALYGDAEVSPIPEDAPKQPTSVYGETKLMTEQMIQAFERAHGIRSIRLRYFNVCGAVPDGSIGEDHVNKTHLIELALLTALGQREKMMIYGDDYPTRDGTCIRDYIHVLDLAQAHVLAVEALAQGAGSSAYNVGLGHGFTVREVLDAVDAVIEGSDYAPLTRELAPRRAGDPPSLVADSSSIQQSLGWKPEYVDLQGIIQTAWEWHRTHPHGFQD
;
A
#
# COMPACT_ATOMS: atom_id res chain seq x y z
N MET A 1 16.73 -3.42 -15.69
CA MET A 1 16.00 -4.71 -15.63
C MET A 1 14.60 -4.52 -16.17
N LYS A 2 13.94 -5.61 -16.57
CA LYS A 2 12.52 -5.60 -16.89
C LYS A 2 11.72 -6.12 -15.68
N ILE A 3 10.77 -5.34 -15.20
CA ILE A 3 10.01 -5.62 -13.98
C ILE A 3 8.54 -5.86 -14.36
N LEU A 4 7.96 -6.98 -13.93
CA LEU A 4 6.51 -7.19 -13.99
C LEU A 4 5.89 -6.64 -12.70
N VAL A 5 4.96 -5.70 -12.83
CA VAL A 5 4.23 -5.11 -11.70
C VAL A 5 2.78 -5.58 -11.77
N THR A 6 2.36 -6.47 -10.85
CA THR A 6 0.96 -6.88 -10.76
C THR A 6 0.21 -5.91 -9.86
N GLY A 7 -0.99 -5.49 -10.25
CA GLY A 7 -1.71 -4.41 -9.58
C GLY A 7 -1.08 -3.03 -9.84
N GLY A 8 -0.35 -2.90 -10.96
CA GLY A 8 0.39 -1.68 -11.28
C GLY A 8 -0.48 -0.49 -11.71
N ALA A 9 -1.76 -0.70 -11.99
CA ALA A 9 -2.72 0.36 -12.29
C ALA A 9 -3.43 0.90 -11.04
N GLY A 10 -3.21 0.30 -9.86
CA GLY A 10 -3.71 0.78 -8.58
C GLY A 10 -2.89 1.95 -8.02
N TYR A 11 -3.33 2.53 -6.90
CA TYR A 11 -2.72 3.70 -6.27
C TYR A 11 -1.21 3.51 -6.04
N ILE A 12 -0.80 2.59 -5.16
CA ILE A 12 0.63 2.37 -4.85
C ILE A 12 1.38 1.82 -6.08
N GLY A 13 0.72 0.95 -6.85
CA GLY A 13 1.29 0.34 -8.05
C GLY A 13 1.72 1.35 -9.09
N SER A 14 0.86 2.32 -9.43
CA SER A 14 1.14 3.34 -10.45
C SER A 14 2.27 4.30 -10.06
N HIS A 15 2.36 4.68 -8.78
CA HIS A 15 3.47 5.45 -8.24
C HIS A 15 4.78 4.65 -8.31
N THR A 16 4.73 3.34 -7.97
CA THR A 16 5.90 2.46 -8.06
C THR A 16 6.34 2.23 -9.51
N VAL A 17 5.40 2.10 -10.46
CA VAL A 17 5.71 2.02 -11.89
C VAL A 17 6.50 3.25 -12.33
N ARG A 18 6.08 4.46 -11.95
CA ARG A 18 6.80 5.70 -12.25
C ARG A 18 8.20 5.72 -11.62
N ALA A 19 8.32 5.32 -10.36
CA ALA A 19 9.59 5.27 -9.66
C ALA A 19 10.58 4.27 -10.30
N LEU A 20 10.11 3.08 -10.69
CA LEU A 20 10.92 2.09 -11.40
C LEU A 20 11.40 2.59 -12.76
N LEU A 21 10.54 3.26 -13.53
CA LEU A 21 10.93 3.89 -14.79
C LEU A 21 11.96 5.00 -14.57
N GLY A 22 11.77 5.85 -13.55
CA GLY A 22 12.72 6.89 -13.15
C GLY A 22 14.09 6.36 -12.74
N ALA A 23 14.14 5.15 -12.16
CA ALA A 23 15.36 4.41 -11.83
C ALA A 23 16.00 3.69 -13.04
N GLY A 24 15.46 3.86 -14.24
CA GLY A 24 16.01 3.28 -15.48
C GLY A 24 15.63 1.82 -15.73
N HIS A 25 14.61 1.31 -15.04
CA HIS A 25 14.05 -0.02 -15.33
C HIS A 25 12.99 0.05 -16.44
N SER A 26 12.78 -1.03 -17.16
CA SER A 26 11.60 -1.21 -18.00
C SER A 26 10.52 -1.94 -17.22
N VAL A 27 9.26 -1.53 -17.40
CA VAL A 27 8.12 -2.05 -16.64
C VAL A 27 7.08 -2.64 -17.59
N VAL A 28 6.48 -3.74 -17.18
CA VAL A 28 5.23 -4.29 -17.73
C VAL A 28 4.23 -4.40 -16.58
N VAL A 29 3.03 -3.92 -16.79
CA VAL A 29 1.95 -4.00 -15.79
C VAL A 29 1.03 -5.17 -16.12
N LEU A 30 0.66 -5.97 -15.10
CA LEU A 30 -0.44 -6.93 -15.17
C LEU A 30 -1.51 -6.48 -14.18
N ASP A 31 -2.70 -6.15 -14.69
CA ASP A 31 -3.82 -5.65 -13.89
C ASP A 31 -5.15 -6.06 -14.52
N ASN A 32 -6.16 -6.39 -13.70
CA ASN A 32 -7.50 -6.69 -14.21
C ASN A 32 -8.38 -5.43 -14.29
N LEU A 33 -7.89 -4.29 -13.79
CA LEU A 33 -8.58 -3.00 -13.73
C LEU A 33 -9.89 -3.03 -12.91
N SER A 34 -9.97 -3.91 -11.91
CA SER A 34 -11.16 -3.99 -11.03
C SER A 34 -11.26 -2.83 -10.03
N SER A 35 -10.12 -2.23 -9.69
CA SER A 35 -10.01 -1.06 -8.82
C SER A 35 -8.88 -0.11 -9.22
N GLY A 36 -8.08 -0.48 -10.20
CA GLY A 36 -7.02 0.34 -10.77
C GLY A 36 -7.48 1.05 -12.04
N HIS A 37 -6.78 2.12 -12.42
CA HIS A 37 -7.09 2.98 -13.54
C HIS A 37 -5.96 2.93 -14.58
N ALA A 38 -6.27 2.59 -15.84
CA ALA A 38 -5.26 2.57 -16.91
C ALA A 38 -4.63 3.97 -17.11
N GLN A 39 -5.41 5.04 -16.84
CA GLN A 39 -4.96 6.43 -16.93
C GLN A 39 -3.89 6.79 -15.90
N ALA A 40 -3.77 6.03 -14.79
CA ALA A 40 -2.71 6.21 -13.81
C ALA A 40 -1.32 5.80 -14.33
N LEU A 41 -1.28 5.01 -15.42
CA LEU A 41 -0.03 4.52 -15.99
C LEU A 41 0.61 5.56 -16.91
N PRO A 42 1.94 5.69 -16.90
CA PRO A 42 2.65 6.50 -17.89
C PRO A 42 2.41 5.99 -19.32
N GLU A 43 2.37 6.92 -20.27
CA GLU A 43 2.25 6.58 -21.68
C GLU A 43 3.34 5.62 -22.14
N GLY A 44 2.99 4.62 -22.94
CA GLY A 44 3.91 3.62 -23.48
C GLY A 44 4.24 2.45 -22.54
N VAL A 45 3.73 2.43 -21.32
CA VAL A 45 3.89 1.28 -20.40
C VAL A 45 2.98 0.14 -20.88
N PRO A 46 3.53 -1.05 -21.22
CA PRO A 46 2.71 -2.19 -21.61
C PRO A 46 1.78 -2.63 -20.48
N LEU A 47 0.49 -2.72 -20.77
CA LEU A 47 -0.54 -3.22 -19.84
C LEU A 47 -1.09 -4.56 -20.36
N VAL A 48 -0.85 -5.61 -19.57
CA VAL A 48 -1.50 -6.93 -19.74
C VAL A 48 -2.76 -6.91 -18.89
N LYS A 49 -3.92 -6.78 -19.53
CA LYS A 49 -5.21 -6.83 -18.84
C LYS A 49 -5.57 -8.30 -18.54
N ALA A 50 -5.23 -8.76 -17.36
CA ALA A 50 -5.46 -10.14 -16.92
C ALA A 50 -5.72 -10.21 -15.41
N ASP A 51 -6.45 -11.25 -14.99
CA ASP A 51 -6.70 -11.56 -13.57
C ASP A 51 -5.70 -12.62 -13.10
N LEU A 52 -5.17 -12.47 -11.88
CA LEU A 52 -4.28 -13.48 -11.28
C LEU A 52 -4.98 -14.83 -11.04
N LEU A 53 -6.30 -14.87 -11.05
CA LEU A 53 -7.07 -16.12 -10.99
C LEU A 53 -7.01 -16.90 -12.31
N ASP A 54 -6.66 -16.25 -13.42
CA ASP A 54 -6.36 -16.91 -14.70
C ASP A 54 -4.88 -17.31 -14.76
N GLN A 55 -4.58 -18.50 -14.27
CA GLN A 55 -3.22 -19.03 -14.22
C GLN A 55 -2.56 -19.08 -15.61
N ALA A 56 -3.34 -19.36 -16.68
CA ALA A 56 -2.79 -19.44 -18.03
C ALA A 56 -2.34 -18.05 -18.52
N ALA A 57 -3.15 -17.02 -18.29
CA ALA A 57 -2.81 -15.64 -18.65
C ALA A 57 -1.57 -15.13 -17.85
N VAL A 58 -1.45 -15.48 -16.57
CA VAL A 58 -0.27 -15.15 -15.75
C VAL A 58 0.99 -15.83 -16.30
N GLN A 59 0.91 -17.10 -16.66
CA GLN A 59 2.04 -17.85 -17.23
C GLN A 59 2.43 -17.31 -18.60
N GLU A 60 1.47 -16.94 -19.44
CA GLU A 60 1.71 -16.32 -20.73
C GLU A 60 2.40 -14.96 -20.57
N ALA A 61 1.95 -14.11 -19.66
CA ALA A 61 2.57 -12.82 -19.38
C ALA A 61 4.05 -12.96 -18.99
N LEU A 62 4.38 -13.91 -18.09
CA LEU A 62 5.76 -14.18 -17.70
C LEU A 62 6.61 -14.73 -18.87
N SER A 63 6.03 -15.59 -19.70
CA SER A 63 6.71 -16.21 -20.84
C SER A 63 6.99 -15.23 -21.99
N VAL A 64 6.02 -14.37 -22.30
CA VAL A 64 6.13 -13.37 -23.37
C VAL A 64 7.04 -12.23 -22.98
N HIS A 65 6.84 -11.67 -21.78
CA HIS A 65 7.59 -10.48 -21.35
C HIS A 65 8.93 -10.79 -20.73
N GLN A 66 9.16 -12.00 -20.24
CA GLN A 66 10.42 -12.49 -19.64
C GLN A 66 11.00 -11.49 -18.61
N PRO A 67 10.25 -11.09 -17.56
CA PRO A 67 10.75 -10.16 -16.58
C PRO A 67 11.93 -10.72 -15.78
N ASP A 68 12.74 -9.83 -15.21
CA ASP A 68 13.87 -10.16 -14.35
C ASP A 68 13.49 -10.20 -12.87
N ALA A 69 12.38 -9.52 -12.50
CA ALA A 69 11.79 -9.51 -11.17
C ALA A 69 10.29 -9.23 -11.24
N VAL A 70 9.57 -9.51 -10.15
CA VAL A 70 8.16 -9.18 -9.97
C VAL A 70 7.99 -8.25 -8.79
N VAL A 71 7.15 -7.21 -8.92
CA VAL A 71 6.58 -6.46 -7.79
C VAL A 71 5.09 -6.79 -7.72
N HIS A 72 4.64 -7.31 -6.58
CA HIS A 72 3.30 -7.87 -6.44
C HIS A 72 2.43 -7.01 -5.51
N PHE A 73 1.56 -6.17 -6.11
CA PHE A 73 0.56 -5.38 -5.41
C PHE A 73 -0.86 -5.96 -5.50
N ALA A 74 -1.20 -6.65 -6.59
CA ALA A 74 -2.57 -7.07 -6.90
C ALA A 74 -3.22 -7.81 -5.73
N ALA A 75 -4.18 -7.15 -5.08
CA ALA A 75 -4.92 -7.68 -3.93
C ALA A 75 -6.19 -6.85 -3.69
N LEU A 76 -7.20 -7.45 -3.07
CA LEU A 76 -8.28 -6.72 -2.39
C LEU A 76 -7.75 -6.23 -1.03
N ILE A 77 -8.05 -4.98 -0.64
CA ILE A 77 -7.41 -4.30 0.49
C ILE A 77 -8.37 -3.85 1.60
N GLU A 78 -9.69 -3.89 1.36
CA GLU A 78 -10.70 -3.37 2.29
C GLU A 78 -10.86 -4.28 3.50
N VAL A 79 -10.35 -3.84 4.66
CA VAL A 79 -10.39 -4.60 5.92
C VAL A 79 -11.83 -4.95 6.31
N GLY A 80 -12.75 -3.97 6.27
CA GLY A 80 -14.15 -4.17 6.64
C GLY A 80 -14.87 -5.15 5.71
N GLU A 81 -14.69 -5.05 4.39
CA GLU A 81 -15.26 -5.97 3.42
C GLU A 81 -14.71 -7.40 3.61
N SER A 82 -13.43 -7.52 3.97
CA SER A 82 -12.82 -8.83 4.19
C SER A 82 -13.53 -9.65 5.27
N MET A 83 -14.06 -8.99 6.31
CA MET A 83 -14.79 -9.63 7.41
C MET A 83 -16.16 -10.12 6.98
N SER A 84 -16.82 -9.46 6.04
CA SER A 84 -18.14 -9.82 5.52
C SER A 84 -18.07 -10.75 4.29
N GLN A 85 -16.98 -10.73 3.53
CA GLN A 85 -16.80 -11.52 2.31
C GLN A 85 -15.47 -12.32 2.30
N PRO A 86 -15.18 -13.14 3.33
CA PRO A 86 -13.89 -13.80 3.48
C PRO A 86 -13.51 -14.67 2.27
N GLY A 87 -14.46 -15.38 1.69
CA GLY A 87 -14.22 -16.26 0.53
C GLY A 87 -13.70 -15.50 -0.70
N ARG A 88 -14.17 -14.25 -0.91
CA ARG A 88 -13.70 -13.37 -1.98
C ARG A 88 -12.23 -13.01 -1.75
N TYR A 89 -11.85 -12.68 -0.51
CA TYR A 89 -10.49 -12.30 -0.14
C TYR A 89 -9.51 -13.47 -0.23
N TYR A 90 -9.85 -14.64 0.30
CA TYR A 90 -9.00 -15.83 0.14
C TYR A 90 -8.81 -16.20 -1.33
N ARG A 91 -9.89 -16.20 -2.12
CA ARG A 91 -9.78 -16.50 -3.53
C ARG A 91 -8.89 -15.51 -4.27
N ASN A 92 -9.14 -14.21 -4.11
CA ASN A 92 -8.37 -13.18 -4.82
C ASN A 92 -6.92 -13.12 -4.34
N ASN A 93 -6.71 -12.94 -3.03
CA ASN A 93 -5.38 -12.64 -2.51
C ASN A 93 -4.50 -13.90 -2.38
N VAL A 94 -5.07 -15.01 -1.91
CA VAL A 94 -4.27 -16.23 -1.68
C VAL A 94 -4.16 -17.07 -2.95
N VAL A 95 -5.29 -17.39 -3.62
CA VAL A 95 -5.23 -18.21 -4.84
C VAL A 95 -4.57 -17.43 -5.98
N GLY A 96 -4.85 -16.13 -6.15
CA GLY A 96 -4.17 -15.29 -7.14
C GLY A 96 -2.66 -15.23 -6.93
N SER A 97 -2.20 -15.04 -5.68
CA SER A 97 -0.78 -15.07 -5.35
C SER A 97 -0.15 -16.45 -5.55
N LEU A 98 -0.88 -17.52 -5.25
CA LEU A 98 -0.42 -18.90 -5.50
C LEU A 98 -0.21 -19.17 -7.01
N ASN A 99 -1.13 -18.71 -7.86
CA ASN A 99 -1.01 -18.81 -9.31
C ASN A 99 0.23 -18.05 -9.81
N LEU A 100 0.48 -16.83 -9.32
CA LEU A 100 1.66 -16.06 -9.65
C LEU A 100 2.96 -16.78 -9.24
N LEU A 101 3.05 -17.25 -7.99
CA LEU A 101 4.23 -17.96 -7.48
C LEU A 101 4.48 -19.26 -8.26
N THR A 102 3.42 -20.00 -8.59
CA THR A 102 3.49 -21.22 -9.39
C THR A 102 4.03 -20.92 -10.80
N ALA A 103 3.51 -19.88 -11.45
CA ALA A 103 3.97 -19.47 -12.77
C ALA A 103 5.45 -19.00 -12.75
N ILE A 104 5.89 -18.25 -11.72
CA ILE A 104 7.30 -17.88 -11.52
C ILE A 104 8.17 -19.15 -11.38
N ALA A 105 7.76 -20.12 -10.56
CA ALA A 105 8.52 -21.35 -10.34
C ALA A 105 8.66 -22.21 -11.59
N GLN A 106 7.64 -22.20 -12.46
CA GLN A 106 7.60 -22.96 -13.72
C GLN A 106 8.35 -22.27 -14.87
N THR A 107 8.63 -20.97 -14.77
CA THR A 107 9.30 -20.19 -15.82
C THR A 107 10.77 -19.92 -15.48
N ARG A 108 11.09 -18.75 -14.91
CA ARG A 108 12.46 -18.26 -14.72
C ARG A 108 12.96 -18.25 -13.28
N LYS A 109 12.11 -18.55 -12.30
CA LYS A 109 12.46 -18.50 -10.85
C LYS A 109 13.04 -17.14 -10.44
N ILE A 110 12.45 -16.07 -10.92
CA ILE A 110 12.87 -14.69 -10.67
C ILE A 110 12.46 -14.23 -9.26
N PRO A 111 13.17 -13.23 -8.67
CA PRO A 111 12.84 -12.71 -7.36
C PRO A 111 11.53 -11.93 -7.36
N ILE A 112 10.94 -11.80 -6.16
CA ILE A 112 9.67 -11.09 -5.96
C ILE A 112 9.78 -10.09 -4.80
N VAL A 113 9.31 -8.86 -5.02
CA VAL A 113 9.00 -7.89 -3.96
C VAL A 113 7.49 -7.96 -3.71
N PHE A 114 7.10 -8.22 -2.47
CA PHE A 114 5.71 -8.39 -2.09
C PHE A 114 5.20 -7.24 -1.24
N SER A 115 4.09 -6.66 -1.68
CA SER A 115 3.28 -5.70 -0.95
C SER A 115 2.57 -6.40 0.21
N SER A 116 3.18 -6.39 1.39
CA SER A 116 2.61 -6.88 2.63
C SER A 116 1.98 -5.73 3.44
N THR A 117 1.63 -5.94 4.69
CA THR A 117 0.85 -4.99 5.49
C THR A 117 1.18 -5.08 6.98
N ALA A 118 1.04 -3.98 7.71
CA ALA A 118 1.02 -3.98 9.17
C ALA A 118 -0.16 -4.74 9.78
N ALA A 119 -1.27 -4.91 9.03
CA ALA A 119 -2.45 -5.63 9.51
C ALA A 119 -2.18 -7.10 9.89
N LEU A 120 -1.05 -7.68 9.46
CA LEU A 120 -0.64 -9.02 9.89
C LEU A 120 -0.23 -9.10 11.36
N TYR A 121 0.13 -7.97 12.01
CA TYR A 121 0.48 -7.94 13.43
C TYR A 121 -0.74 -7.96 14.35
N GLY A 122 -1.91 -7.53 13.86
CA GLY A 122 -3.12 -7.39 14.68
C GLY A 122 -2.93 -6.36 15.80
N ASP A 123 -3.35 -6.72 17.01
CA ASP A 123 -3.21 -5.89 18.21
C ASP A 123 -1.81 -6.07 18.81
N ALA A 124 -0.82 -5.38 18.23
CA ALA A 124 0.56 -5.46 18.70
C ALA A 124 0.72 -4.86 20.10
N GLU A 125 1.39 -5.59 20.99
CA GLU A 125 1.63 -5.17 22.39
C GLU A 125 2.74 -4.11 22.52
N VAL A 126 3.58 -3.97 21.49
CA VAL A 126 4.73 -3.04 21.47
C VAL A 126 4.58 -2.02 20.34
N SER A 127 5.00 -0.79 20.62
CA SER A 127 5.03 0.31 19.62
C SER A 127 6.27 1.17 19.86
N PRO A 128 7.12 1.44 18.84
CA PRO A 128 7.03 0.96 17.45
C PRO A 128 7.13 -0.55 17.31
N ILE A 129 6.47 -1.12 16.27
CA ILE A 129 6.36 -2.57 16.03
C ILE A 129 7.59 -3.05 15.25
N PRO A 130 8.41 -3.97 15.79
CA PRO A 130 9.54 -4.56 15.06
C PRO A 130 9.08 -5.72 14.13
N GLU A 131 9.91 -6.11 13.16
CA GLU A 131 9.57 -7.16 12.19
C GLU A 131 9.41 -8.56 12.80
N ASP A 132 10.00 -8.83 13.93
CA ASP A 132 9.91 -10.10 14.67
C ASP A 132 8.69 -10.17 15.60
N ALA A 133 7.95 -9.07 15.79
CA ALA A 133 6.72 -9.06 16.56
C ALA A 133 5.76 -10.20 16.16
N PRO A 134 4.98 -10.75 17.09
CA PRO A 134 3.99 -11.79 16.82
C PRO A 134 3.05 -11.37 15.69
N LYS A 135 2.74 -12.30 14.79
CA LYS A 135 1.83 -12.08 13.66
C LYS A 135 0.51 -12.74 13.98
N GLN A 136 -0.43 -11.94 14.45
CA GLN A 136 -1.76 -12.36 14.91
C GLN A 136 -2.85 -11.48 14.27
N PRO A 137 -3.07 -11.60 12.96
CA PRO A 137 -4.01 -10.75 12.25
C PRO A 137 -5.42 -10.85 12.84
N THR A 138 -6.09 -9.73 13.01
CA THR A 138 -7.47 -9.63 13.51
C THR A 138 -8.49 -9.49 12.38
N SER A 139 -8.03 -9.49 11.12
CA SER A 139 -8.88 -9.39 9.94
C SER A 139 -8.52 -10.43 8.89
N VAL A 140 -9.51 -10.84 8.10
CA VAL A 140 -9.29 -11.75 6.96
C VAL A 140 -8.30 -11.17 5.94
N TYR A 141 -8.33 -9.86 5.69
CA TYR A 141 -7.31 -9.20 4.88
C TYR A 141 -5.90 -9.44 5.41
N GLY A 142 -5.66 -9.17 6.71
CA GLY A 142 -4.38 -9.43 7.36
C GLY A 142 -3.95 -10.90 7.29
N GLU A 143 -4.90 -11.83 7.49
CA GLU A 143 -4.67 -13.27 7.34
C GLU A 143 -4.23 -13.64 5.92
N THR A 144 -4.90 -13.12 4.88
CA THR A 144 -4.53 -13.41 3.48
C THR A 144 -3.13 -12.92 3.14
N LYS A 145 -2.71 -11.76 3.68
CA LYS A 145 -1.35 -11.23 3.49
C LYS A 145 -0.31 -12.09 4.23
N LEU A 146 -0.61 -12.52 5.46
CA LEU A 146 0.27 -13.44 6.21
C LEU A 146 0.41 -14.79 5.50
N MET A 147 -0.70 -15.37 5.02
CA MET A 147 -0.67 -16.60 4.22
C MET A 147 0.19 -16.46 2.96
N THR A 148 0.11 -15.31 2.29
CA THR A 148 0.94 -15.05 1.11
C THR A 148 2.42 -14.94 1.48
N GLU A 149 2.81 -14.31 2.60
CA GLU A 149 4.20 -14.33 3.08
C GLU A 149 4.69 -15.76 3.35
N GLN A 150 3.84 -16.61 3.97
CA GLN A 150 4.17 -18.02 4.24
C GLN A 150 4.33 -18.83 2.95
N MET A 151 3.46 -18.61 1.94
CA MET A 151 3.61 -19.22 0.61
C MET A 151 4.92 -18.80 -0.06
N ILE A 152 5.25 -17.52 -0.06
CA ILE A 152 6.52 -16.99 -0.62
C ILE A 152 7.71 -17.70 0.03
N GLN A 153 7.74 -17.82 1.37
CA GLN A 153 8.80 -18.54 2.08
C GLN A 153 8.86 -20.05 1.71
N ALA A 154 7.71 -20.69 1.48
CA ALA A 154 7.67 -22.08 1.03
C ALA A 154 8.24 -22.22 -0.39
N PHE A 155 7.90 -21.31 -1.31
CA PHE A 155 8.43 -21.28 -2.67
C PHE A 155 9.92 -20.94 -2.70
N GLU A 156 10.43 -20.10 -1.80
CA GLU A 156 11.85 -19.87 -1.62
C GLU A 156 12.58 -21.18 -1.25
N ARG A 157 12.10 -21.89 -0.23
CA ARG A 157 12.71 -23.17 0.19
C ARG A 157 12.68 -24.23 -0.92
N ALA A 158 11.59 -24.31 -1.67
CA ALA A 158 11.39 -25.34 -2.69
C ALA A 158 12.05 -25.00 -4.03
N HIS A 159 12.11 -23.74 -4.41
CA HIS A 159 12.49 -23.31 -5.76
C HIS A 159 13.61 -22.27 -5.80
N GLY A 160 14.05 -21.73 -4.66
CA GLY A 160 15.08 -20.69 -4.58
C GLY A 160 14.60 -19.30 -5.02
N ILE A 161 13.28 -19.04 -5.00
CA ILE A 161 12.70 -17.75 -5.35
C ILE A 161 12.91 -16.79 -4.18
N ARG A 162 13.89 -15.88 -4.30
CA ARG A 162 14.18 -14.89 -3.27
C ARG A 162 13.10 -13.81 -3.20
N SER A 163 12.87 -13.25 -2.01
CA SER A 163 11.83 -12.26 -1.80
C SER A 163 12.20 -11.16 -0.82
N ILE A 164 11.72 -9.94 -1.06
CA ILE A 164 11.61 -8.90 -0.04
C ILE A 164 10.12 -8.60 0.16
N ARG A 165 9.65 -8.66 1.43
CA ARG A 165 8.27 -8.39 1.82
C ARG A 165 8.25 -7.07 2.56
N LEU A 166 7.55 -6.07 1.99
CA LEU A 166 7.44 -4.74 2.58
C LEU A 166 6.10 -4.65 3.32
N ARG A 167 6.16 -4.53 4.65
CA ARG A 167 5.02 -4.41 5.55
C ARG A 167 4.82 -2.95 5.87
N TYR A 168 3.99 -2.29 5.11
CA TYR A 168 3.75 -0.87 5.30
C TYR A 168 2.47 -0.59 6.08
N PHE A 169 2.43 0.60 6.63
CA PHE A 169 1.38 1.11 7.48
C PHE A 169 0.39 1.94 6.64
N ASN A 170 -0.02 3.11 7.07
CA ASN A 170 -1.01 3.89 6.32
C ASN A 170 -0.34 4.69 5.20
N VAL A 171 -0.63 4.32 3.97
CA VAL A 171 -0.07 5.01 2.79
C VAL A 171 -0.97 6.19 2.42
N CYS A 172 -0.36 7.33 2.09
CA CYS A 172 -1.07 8.56 1.72
C CYS A 172 -0.19 9.46 0.85
N GLY A 173 -0.75 10.56 0.38
CA GLY A 173 -0.06 11.49 -0.51
C GLY A 173 -0.31 11.22 -1.99
N ALA A 174 0.29 12.04 -2.82
CA ALA A 174 0.19 11.99 -4.27
C ALA A 174 1.47 12.53 -4.91
N VAL A 175 1.60 12.46 -6.23
CA VAL A 175 2.65 13.20 -6.92
C VAL A 175 2.43 14.69 -6.71
N PRO A 176 3.47 15.49 -6.37
CA PRO A 176 3.31 16.91 -6.02
C PRO A 176 2.67 17.79 -7.10
N ASP A 177 2.77 17.39 -8.37
CA ASP A 177 2.12 18.10 -9.50
C ASP A 177 0.63 17.74 -9.66
N GLY A 178 0.08 16.88 -8.80
CA GLY A 178 -1.32 16.43 -8.84
C GLY A 178 -1.67 15.57 -10.05
N SER A 179 -0.70 14.99 -10.76
CA SER A 179 -0.95 14.19 -11.96
C SER A 179 -1.49 12.79 -11.67
N ILE A 180 -1.14 12.20 -10.53
CA ILE A 180 -1.69 10.94 -10.02
C ILE A 180 -1.77 10.97 -8.49
N GLY A 181 -2.78 10.30 -7.95
CA GLY A 181 -3.01 10.18 -6.52
C GLY A 181 -3.92 9.02 -6.19
N GLU A 182 -4.47 9.04 -4.99
CA GLU A 182 -5.36 8.01 -4.49
C GLU A 182 -6.76 8.12 -5.09
N ASP A 183 -7.21 7.06 -5.77
CA ASP A 183 -8.57 6.95 -6.29
C ASP A 183 -9.07 5.51 -6.16
N HIS A 184 -9.62 5.19 -5.00
CA HIS A 184 -10.24 3.91 -4.73
C HIS A 184 -11.74 3.94 -5.04
N VAL A 185 -12.28 2.82 -5.52
CA VAL A 185 -13.73 2.66 -5.70
C VAL A 185 -14.47 2.88 -4.38
N ASN A 186 -13.97 2.28 -3.30
CA ASN A 186 -14.47 2.46 -1.95
C ASN A 186 -13.54 3.39 -1.17
N LYS A 187 -14.02 4.56 -0.80
CA LYS A 187 -13.27 5.54 -0.03
C LYS A 187 -13.32 5.19 1.45
N THR A 188 -12.21 4.77 2.03
CA THR A 188 -12.14 4.30 3.42
C THR A 188 -10.98 4.88 4.23
N HIS A 189 -9.99 5.45 3.58
CA HIS A 189 -8.80 5.98 4.22
C HIS A 189 -9.04 7.36 4.84
N LEU A 190 -8.50 7.58 6.05
CA LEU A 190 -8.79 8.76 6.87
C LEU A 190 -8.48 10.08 6.13
N ILE A 191 -7.29 10.19 5.54
CA ILE A 191 -6.87 11.43 4.85
C ILE A 191 -7.75 11.65 3.62
N GLU A 192 -7.99 10.64 2.78
CA GLU A 192 -8.88 10.74 1.63
C GLU A 192 -10.29 11.21 2.05
N LEU A 193 -10.87 10.58 3.08
CA LEU A 193 -12.19 10.97 3.58
C LEU A 193 -12.22 12.41 4.12
N ALA A 194 -11.16 12.86 4.79
CA ALA A 194 -11.04 14.23 5.29
C ALA A 194 -10.97 15.23 4.13
N LEU A 195 -10.19 14.94 3.09
CA LEU A 195 -10.07 15.79 1.90
C LEU A 195 -11.39 15.86 1.11
N LEU A 196 -12.11 14.75 0.98
CA LEU A 196 -13.45 14.72 0.37
C LEU A 196 -14.47 15.51 1.21
N THR A 197 -14.32 15.53 2.54
CA THR A 197 -15.14 16.36 3.42
C THR A 197 -14.82 17.85 3.21
N ALA A 198 -13.54 18.21 3.12
CA ALA A 198 -13.12 19.57 2.79
C ALA A 198 -13.67 20.06 1.45
N LEU A 199 -13.72 19.17 0.44
CA LEU A 199 -14.33 19.45 -0.88
C LEU A 199 -15.86 19.52 -0.87
N GLY A 200 -16.52 19.32 0.29
CA GLY A 200 -17.99 19.33 0.41
C GLY A 200 -18.67 18.08 -0.15
N GLN A 201 -17.94 17.03 -0.49
CA GLN A 201 -18.48 15.76 -0.99
C GLN A 201 -18.97 14.85 0.15
N ARG A 202 -18.63 15.19 1.40
CA ARG A 202 -19.12 14.57 2.62
C ARG A 202 -19.51 15.64 3.63
N GLU A 203 -20.54 15.36 4.41
CA GLU A 203 -21.07 16.30 5.37
C GLU A 203 -20.12 16.53 6.56
N LYS A 204 -19.51 15.45 7.06
CA LYS A 204 -18.68 15.47 8.27
C LYS A 204 -17.70 14.30 8.33
N MET A 205 -16.65 14.49 9.15
CA MET A 205 -15.74 13.45 9.56
C MET A 205 -16.18 12.81 10.88
N MET A 206 -16.18 11.47 10.92
CA MET A 206 -16.44 10.71 12.15
C MET A 206 -15.13 10.39 12.86
N ILE A 207 -15.01 10.73 14.13
CA ILE A 207 -13.91 10.34 15.02
C ILE A 207 -14.39 9.14 15.85
N TYR A 208 -13.84 7.95 15.58
CA TYR A 208 -14.26 6.70 16.22
C TYR A 208 -13.50 6.45 17.51
N GLY A 209 -14.10 6.81 18.65
CA GLY A 209 -13.52 6.73 19.98
C GLY A 209 -12.63 7.93 20.31
N ASP A 210 -12.74 8.42 21.55
CA ASP A 210 -11.97 9.52 22.11
C ASP A 210 -11.43 9.19 23.51
N ASP A 211 -11.48 7.92 23.86
CA ASP A 211 -11.10 7.37 25.15
C ASP A 211 -9.99 6.30 25.08
N TYR A 212 -9.25 6.24 23.96
CA TYR A 212 -8.07 5.38 23.83
C TYR A 212 -6.92 5.86 24.76
N PRO A 213 -6.04 4.96 25.25
CA PRO A 213 -4.88 5.33 26.06
C PRO A 213 -3.78 5.98 25.21
N THR A 214 -4.09 7.08 24.56
CA THR A 214 -3.23 7.86 23.68
C THR A 214 -3.20 9.32 24.12
N ARG A 215 -2.33 10.15 23.51
CA ARG A 215 -2.12 11.54 23.96
C ARG A 215 -3.35 12.46 23.85
N ASP A 216 -4.32 12.13 22.99
CA ASP A 216 -5.56 12.92 22.81
C ASP A 216 -6.85 12.08 22.85
N GLY A 217 -6.70 10.79 23.20
CA GLY A 217 -7.82 9.84 23.28
C GLY A 217 -8.21 9.20 21.95
N THR A 218 -7.61 9.60 20.80
CA THR A 218 -7.90 8.97 19.49
C THR A 218 -6.78 8.03 19.07
N CYS A 219 -7.07 7.12 18.12
CA CYS A 219 -6.07 6.16 17.63
C CYS A 219 -4.85 6.84 17.01
N ILE A 220 -3.67 6.22 17.16
CA ILE A 220 -2.41 6.64 16.55
C ILE A 220 -2.10 5.74 15.36
N ARG A 221 -1.76 6.34 14.21
CA ARG A 221 -1.34 5.63 13.00
C ARG A 221 -0.08 6.26 12.43
N ASP A 222 0.78 5.40 11.88
CA ASP A 222 1.96 5.80 11.13
C ASP A 222 1.56 6.02 9.67
N TYR A 223 1.85 7.20 9.14
CA TYR A 223 1.53 7.57 7.76
C TYR A 223 2.81 7.68 6.95
N ILE A 224 2.86 6.98 5.83
CA ILE A 224 3.98 7.02 4.90
C ILE A 224 3.53 7.62 3.57
N HIS A 225 4.35 8.52 3.02
CA HIS A 225 4.10 9.08 1.70
C HIS A 225 4.24 8.00 0.62
N VAL A 226 3.32 7.98 -0.35
CA VAL A 226 3.31 6.98 -1.43
C VAL A 226 4.60 6.98 -2.27
N LEU A 227 5.27 8.13 -2.44
CA LEU A 227 6.55 8.23 -3.15
C LEU A 227 7.70 7.59 -2.36
N ASP A 228 7.74 7.79 -1.03
CA ASP A 228 8.73 7.14 -0.16
C ASP A 228 8.55 5.61 -0.15
N LEU A 229 7.30 5.15 -0.17
CA LEU A 229 7.00 3.74 -0.31
C LEU A 229 7.39 3.21 -1.70
N ALA A 230 7.12 3.96 -2.76
CA ALA A 230 7.55 3.58 -4.11
C ALA A 230 9.07 3.44 -4.19
N GLN A 231 9.83 4.35 -3.57
CA GLN A 231 11.29 4.26 -3.46
C GLN A 231 11.74 3.02 -2.68
N ALA A 232 11.04 2.63 -1.60
CA ALA A 232 11.33 1.39 -0.89
C ALA A 232 11.20 0.15 -1.79
N HIS A 233 10.22 0.13 -2.70
CA HIS A 233 10.07 -0.95 -3.68
C HIS A 233 11.20 -0.97 -4.71
N VAL A 234 11.65 0.19 -5.19
CA VAL A 234 12.82 0.29 -6.10
C VAL A 234 14.05 -0.29 -5.42
N LEU A 235 14.37 0.15 -4.21
CA LEU A 235 15.52 -0.33 -3.44
C LEU A 235 15.44 -1.85 -3.17
N ALA A 236 14.25 -2.37 -2.88
CA ALA A 236 14.04 -3.80 -2.68
C ALA A 236 14.30 -4.63 -3.95
N VAL A 237 13.83 -4.15 -5.11
CA VAL A 237 14.10 -4.78 -6.42
C VAL A 237 15.59 -4.79 -6.72
N GLU A 238 16.27 -3.64 -6.53
CA GLU A 238 17.70 -3.50 -6.80
C GLU A 238 18.56 -4.36 -5.87
N ALA A 239 18.21 -4.44 -4.57
CA ALA A 239 18.89 -5.30 -3.61
C ALA A 239 18.78 -6.78 -4.01
N LEU A 240 17.58 -7.25 -4.41
CA LEU A 240 17.39 -8.62 -4.89
C LEU A 240 18.20 -8.89 -6.18
N ALA A 241 18.31 -7.93 -7.08
CA ALA A 241 19.11 -8.02 -8.29
C ALA A 241 20.60 -8.12 -7.99
N GLN A 242 21.08 -7.42 -6.96
CA GLN A 242 22.45 -7.45 -6.48
C GLN A 242 22.77 -8.71 -5.64
N GLY A 243 21.82 -9.61 -5.45
CA GLY A 243 22.05 -10.87 -4.77
C GLY A 243 21.65 -10.89 -3.29
N ALA A 244 20.95 -9.87 -2.78
CA ALA A 244 20.45 -9.88 -1.41
C ALA A 244 19.60 -11.14 -1.13
N GLY A 245 19.68 -11.64 0.10
CA GLY A 245 18.80 -12.70 0.60
C GLY A 245 17.37 -12.23 0.81
N SER A 246 16.48 -13.19 1.08
CA SER A 246 15.10 -12.87 1.41
C SER A 246 14.97 -12.23 2.78
N SER A 247 14.13 -11.19 2.87
CA SER A 247 13.89 -10.43 4.08
C SER A 247 12.45 -9.92 4.15
N ALA A 248 12.05 -9.46 5.32
CA ALA A 248 10.84 -8.67 5.52
C ALA A 248 11.22 -7.37 6.22
N TYR A 249 10.62 -6.25 5.81
CA TYR A 249 10.87 -4.94 6.40
C TYR A 249 9.56 -4.22 6.69
N ASN A 250 9.50 -3.58 7.85
CA ASN A 250 8.47 -2.59 8.13
C ASN A 250 8.82 -1.28 7.43
N VAL A 251 7.80 -0.62 6.87
CA VAL A 251 7.97 0.64 6.15
C VAL A 251 6.96 1.66 6.67
N GLY A 252 7.46 2.66 7.37
CA GLY A 252 6.72 3.74 7.99
C GLY A 252 7.69 4.81 8.48
N LEU A 253 7.16 5.91 9.03
CA LEU A 253 7.99 7.00 9.53
C LEU A 253 8.65 6.70 10.88
N GLY A 254 8.17 5.69 11.62
CA GLY A 254 8.64 5.37 12.97
C GLY A 254 8.03 6.25 14.05
N HIS A 255 7.12 7.14 13.69
CA HIS A 255 6.28 7.90 14.60
C HIS A 255 4.86 7.99 14.05
N GLY A 256 3.90 8.13 14.92
CA GLY A 256 2.49 8.11 14.53
C GLY A 256 1.77 9.41 14.87
N PHE A 257 0.71 9.66 14.12
CA PHE A 257 -0.19 10.79 14.32
C PHE A 257 -1.55 10.29 14.81
N THR A 258 -2.17 11.04 15.71
CA THR A 258 -3.53 10.78 16.16
C THR A 258 -4.54 11.15 15.08
N VAL A 259 -5.77 10.64 15.19
CA VAL A 259 -6.83 11.04 14.26
C VAL A 259 -7.07 12.56 14.32
N ARG A 260 -7.03 13.17 15.53
CA ARG A 260 -7.23 14.63 15.66
C ARG A 260 -6.11 15.42 15.00
N GLU A 261 -4.85 15.02 15.19
CA GLU A 261 -3.70 15.66 14.54
C GLU A 261 -3.79 15.60 13.00
N VAL A 262 -4.27 14.47 12.45
CA VAL A 262 -4.50 14.37 11.00
C VAL A 262 -5.58 15.35 10.52
N LEU A 263 -6.69 15.44 11.23
CA LEU A 263 -7.77 16.35 10.85
C LEU A 263 -7.36 17.83 11.02
N ASP A 264 -6.57 18.15 12.06
CA ASP A 264 -6.03 19.49 12.27
C ASP A 264 -5.03 19.88 11.17
N ALA A 265 -4.23 18.92 10.72
CA ALA A 265 -3.31 19.13 9.60
C ALA A 265 -4.05 19.34 8.26
N VAL A 266 -5.19 18.66 8.03
CA VAL A 266 -6.05 18.94 6.87
C VAL A 266 -6.59 20.35 6.94
N ASP A 267 -7.15 20.79 8.09
CA ASP A 267 -7.63 22.15 8.26
C ASP A 267 -6.52 23.19 8.01
N ALA A 268 -5.30 22.93 8.49
CA ALA A 268 -4.16 23.83 8.25
C ALA A 268 -3.74 23.89 6.76
N VAL A 269 -3.86 22.78 6.03
CA VAL A 269 -3.54 22.74 4.58
C VAL A 269 -4.56 23.51 3.75
N ILE A 270 -5.83 23.49 4.14
CA ILE A 270 -6.88 24.24 3.41
C ILE A 270 -7.08 25.66 3.92
N GLU A 271 -6.38 26.07 4.99
CA GLU A 271 -6.49 27.42 5.56
C GLU A 271 -6.14 28.49 4.51
N GLY A 272 -6.96 29.54 4.43
CA GLY A 272 -6.81 30.60 3.45
C GLY A 272 -7.31 30.29 2.05
N SER A 273 -7.86 29.11 1.82
CA SER A 273 -8.58 28.73 0.60
C SER A 273 -10.09 29.07 0.71
N ASP A 274 -10.84 28.80 -0.35
CA ASP A 274 -12.32 28.97 -0.37
C ASP A 274 -13.06 27.85 0.37
N TYR A 275 -12.35 26.92 1.00
CA TYR A 275 -12.94 25.75 1.67
C TYR A 275 -13.07 25.98 3.18
N ALA A 276 -14.17 25.48 3.77
CA ALA A 276 -14.42 25.58 5.21
C ALA A 276 -13.67 24.50 6.00
N PRO A 277 -13.31 24.76 7.26
CA PRO A 277 -12.75 23.74 8.17
C PRO A 277 -13.67 22.53 8.30
N LEU A 278 -13.07 21.37 8.60
CA LEU A 278 -13.77 20.09 8.69
C LEU A 278 -14.83 20.07 9.80
N THR A 279 -16.05 19.75 9.47
CA THR A 279 -17.08 19.37 10.46
C THR A 279 -16.75 17.99 11.01
N ARG A 280 -16.67 17.86 12.35
CA ARG A 280 -16.26 16.64 13.06
C ARG A 280 -17.33 16.19 14.04
N GLU A 281 -17.55 14.86 14.14
CA GLU A 281 -18.48 14.26 15.08
C GLU A 281 -17.84 13.03 15.75
N LEU A 282 -18.07 12.86 17.06
CA LEU A 282 -17.61 11.69 17.80
C LEU A 282 -18.56 10.51 17.57
N ALA A 283 -17.99 9.33 17.43
CA ALA A 283 -18.69 8.06 17.35
C ALA A 283 -18.06 7.02 18.29
N PRO A 284 -18.78 5.96 18.67
CA PRO A 284 -18.22 4.87 19.44
C PRO A 284 -17.00 4.26 18.76
N ARG A 285 -16.08 3.66 19.55
CA ARG A 285 -14.91 2.92 19.01
C ARG A 285 -15.35 1.89 17.98
N ARG A 286 -14.52 1.71 16.95
CA ARG A 286 -14.63 0.54 16.05
C ARG A 286 -14.13 -0.69 16.78
N ALA A 287 -14.85 -1.80 16.66
CA ALA A 287 -14.39 -3.08 17.21
C ALA A 287 -13.07 -3.52 16.55
N GLY A 288 -12.09 -3.91 17.34
CA GLY A 288 -10.80 -4.39 16.85
C GLY A 288 -9.83 -3.30 16.36
N ASP A 289 -10.12 -2.01 16.64
CA ASP A 289 -9.21 -0.92 16.24
C ASP A 289 -8.14 -0.71 17.34
N PRO A 290 -6.85 -1.04 17.09
CA PRO A 290 -5.81 -0.92 18.10
C PRO A 290 -5.50 0.55 18.42
N PRO A 291 -5.11 0.88 19.67
CA PRO A 291 -4.79 2.25 20.08
C PRO A 291 -3.64 2.87 19.28
N SER A 292 -2.63 2.08 18.92
CA SER A 292 -1.44 2.57 18.22
C SER A 292 -0.90 1.52 17.25
N LEU A 293 -0.64 1.95 16.00
CA LEU A 293 0.09 1.18 15.00
C LEU A 293 1.19 2.07 14.41
N VAL A 294 2.44 1.83 14.82
CA VAL A 294 3.63 2.59 14.40
C VAL A 294 4.73 1.61 14.03
N ALA A 295 5.42 1.85 12.92
CA ALA A 295 6.49 0.98 12.41
C ALA A 295 7.81 1.19 13.19
N ASP A 296 8.56 0.13 13.45
CA ASP A 296 10.01 0.24 13.53
C ASP A 296 10.59 -0.01 12.15
N SER A 297 11.07 1.05 11.50
CA SER A 297 11.65 0.99 10.15
C SER A 297 13.19 1.01 10.16
N SER A 298 13.82 0.80 11.29
CA SER A 298 15.29 0.81 11.42
C SER A 298 15.96 -0.25 10.54
N SER A 299 15.34 -1.42 10.38
CA SER A 299 15.88 -2.51 9.57
C SER A 299 15.98 -2.17 8.08
N ILE A 300 14.96 -1.56 7.48
CA ILE A 300 15.00 -1.16 6.06
C ILE A 300 15.99 -0.03 5.84
N GLN A 301 16.07 0.93 6.78
CA GLN A 301 17.03 2.04 6.71
C GLN A 301 18.47 1.54 6.72
N GLN A 302 18.80 0.60 7.61
CA GLN A 302 20.14 0.03 7.73
C GLN A 302 20.50 -0.90 6.56
N SER A 303 19.56 -1.74 6.13
CA SER A 303 19.83 -2.79 5.13
C SER A 303 19.77 -2.30 3.70
N LEU A 304 18.83 -1.39 3.36
CA LEU A 304 18.59 -0.91 2.01
C LEU A 304 18.96 0.56 1.83
N GLY A 305 19.37 1.27 2.90
CA GLY A 305 19.65 2.70 2.84
C GLY A 305 18.42 3.57 2.60
N TRP A 306 17.21 3.00 2.78
CA TRP A 306 15.96 3.72 2.58
C TRP A 306 15.84 4.89 3.56
N LYS A 307 15.41 6.05 3.07
CA LYS A 307 15.17 7.25 3.88
C LYS A 307 13.91 7.93 3.36
N PRO A 308 12.89 8.18 4.21
CA PRO A 308 11.73 8.95 3.80
C PRO A 308 12.12 10.42 3.56
N GLU A 309 11.58 11.00 2.50
CA GLU A 309 11.72 12.43 2.17
C GLU A 309 10.58 13.24 2.77
N TYR A 310 9.37 12.65 2.82
CA TYR A 310 8.17 13.28 3.39
C TYR A 310 8.00 12.83 4.85
N VAL A 311 8.52 13.63 5.77
CA VAL A 311 8.53 13.29 7.21
C VAL A 311 7.52 14.08 8.04
N ASP A 312 6.92 15.13 7.48
CA ASP A 312 5.91 15.94 8.14
C ASP A 312 4.52 15.68 7.54
N LEU A 313 3.50 15.70 8.42
CA LEU A 313 2.14 15.35 8.04
C LEU A 313 1.52 16.38 7.08
N GLN A 314 1.83 17.67 7.22
CA GLN A 314 1.29 18.72 6.35
C GLN A 314 1.81 18.56 4.92
N GLY A 315 3.12 18.29 4.75
CA GLY A 315 3.71 18.04 3.43
C GLY A 315 3.08 16.84 2.74
N ILE A 316 2.81 15.76 3.48
CA ILE A 316 2.11 14.58 2.97
C ILE A 316 0.68 14.94 2.53
N ILE A 317 -0.08 15.62 3.39
CA ILE A 317 -1.47 16.00 3.11
C ILE A 317 -1.55 17.01 1.96
N GLN A 318 -0.58 17.94 1.86
CA GLN A 318 -0.56 18.94 0.78
C GLN A 318 -0.54 18.28 -0.60
N THR A 319 0.26 17.22 -0.80
CA THR A 319 0.29 16.51 -2.09
C THR A 319 -1.04 15.80 -2.38
N ALA A 320 -1.64 15.16 -1.37
CA ALA A 320 -2.96 14.53 -1.51
C ALA A 320 -4.05 15.58 -1.81
N TRP A 321 -3.99 16.74 -1.14
CA TRP A 321 -4.92 17.85 -1.39
C TRP A 321 -4.85 18.33 -2.84
N GLU A 322 -3.63 18.50 -3.38
CA GLU A 322 -3.46 18.97 -4.76
C GLU A 322 -4.10 18.00 -5.77
N TRP A 323 -3.94 16.68 -5.54
CA TRP A 323 -4.61 15.68 -6.35
C TRP A 323 -6.14 15.78 -6.24
N HIS A 324 -6.71 15.71 -5.03
CA HIS A 324 -8.16 15.70 -4.84
C HIS A 324 -8.83 17.00 -5.28
N ARG A 325 -8.17 18.15 -5.10
CA ARG A 325 -8.67 19.44 -5.54
C ARG A 325 -8.76 19.54 -7.07
N THR A 326 -7.79 18.99 -7.77
CA THR A 326 -7.73 19.01 -9.25
C THR A 326 -8.51 17.85 -9.89
N HIS A 327 -8.73 16.78 -9.14
CA HIS A 327 -9.46 15.58 -9.56
C HIS A 327 -10.58 15.23 -8.56
N PRO A 328 -11.59 16.08 -8.38
CA PRO A 328 -12.61 15.89 -7.34
C PRO A 328 -13.46 14.63 -7.55
N HIS A 329 -13.43 14.04 -8.73
CA HIS A 329 -14.11 12.78 -9.09
C HIS A 329 -13.15 11.67 -9.51
N GLY A 330 -11.87 11.78 -9.15
CA GLY A 330 -10.83 10.83 -9.50
C GLY A 330 -10.46 10.84 -10.99
N PHE A 331 -9.97 9.70 -11.47
CA PHE A 331 -9.72 9.51 -12.91
C PHE A 331 -11.05 9.48 -13.65
N GLN A 332 -11.19 10.32 -14.67
CA GLN A 332 -12.37 10.31 -15.53
C GLN A 332 -12.14 9.33 -16.70
N ASP A 333 -13.14 8.49 -17.00
CA ASP A 333 -13.13 7.55 -18.13
C ASP A 333 -13.20 8.27 -19.49
#